data_99101146c2d4d9a68a352307a1ae3528
#
_entry.id   99101146c2d4d9a68a352307a1ae3528
#
_cell.length_a   1.000
_cell.length_b   1.000
_cell.length_c   1.000
_cell.angle_alpha   90.00
_cell.angle_beta   90.00
_cell.angle_gamma   90.00
#
_symmetry.space_group_name_H-M   'P 1'
#
loop_
_entity.id
_entity.type
_entity.pdbx_description
1 polymer ?
#
loop_
_entity_poly.entity_id
_entity_poly.type
_entity_poly.pdbx_seq_one_letter_code
_entity_poly.pdbx_strand_id
1 'polypeptide(L)'
;QIILSDRPRTPENASSMLPLMTVYTTLELLKNGTIENKLFESVKNPWGGPDLTLADLLQGLLMTGDPEAVEAVRQTLKLSEKDFSHQLNQTANALGMFATEFTFPCNENTPCISTAQDMALLAESLYTHHAISRIWGASHSLTLPDGKILHTENFFLEKSPAITGVYVSPKRKHIASSAAVLSENPKGSDGRLRRLLVVSLNNNDRDSLRQEISSLLLRGYRDYETLKLYSDGDFVANVPIYKGEETDVRAVVPQTVFITMTTEQMLTAGAKALEVRVRYASPLIAPIKAGQYVGTLEIHAGLKLAQTIPLVAQSDVDEGNFW
;
A
#
# COMPACT_ATOMS: atom_id res chain seq x y z
N GLN A 1 3.99 1.51 8.54
CA GLN A 1 4.12 0.88 9.88
C GLN A 1 2.84 0.16 10.26
N ILE A 2 2.93 -1.11 10.71
CA ILE A 2 1.79 -1.86 11.29
C ILE A 2 1.64 -1.42 12.75
N ILE A 3 0.45 -0.90 13.11
CA ILE A 3 0.16 -0.40 14.45
C ILE A 3 -0.75 -1.36 15.25
N LEU A 4 -1.67 -2.03 14.57
CA LEU A 4 -2.57 -3.04 15.12
C LEU A 4 -2.61 -4.24 14.19
N SER A 5 -2.57 -5.46 14.74
CA SER A 5 -2.71 -6.67 13.92
C SER A 5 -3.18 -7.86 14.77
N ASP A 6 -3.99 -8.71 14.14
CA ASP A 6 -4.29 -10.05 14.60
C ASP A 6 -3.93 -11.02 13.49
N ARG A 7 -3.08 -11.99 13.78
CA ARG A 7 -2.62 -13.04 12.85
C ARG A 7 -2.28 -12.51 11.44
N PRO A 8 -1.48 -11.42 11.29
CA PRO A 8 -1.31 -10.72 10.01
C PRO A 8 -0.62 -11.55 8.93
N ARG A 9 0.06 -12.63 9.31
CA ARG A 9 0.80 -13.54 8.41
C ARG A 9 0.16 -14.91 8.26
N THR A 10 -1.02 -15.13 8.82
CA THR A 10 -1.74 -16.39 8.65
C THR A 10 -2.31 -16.44 7.23
N PRO A 11 -2.03 -17.49 6.45
CA PRO A 11 -2.64 -17.68 5.15
C PRO A 11 -4.15 -17.88 5.29
N GLU A 12 -4.91 -17.14 4.52
CA GLU A 12 -6.38 -17.17 4.49
C GLU A 12 -6.89 -17.25 3.05
N ASN A 13 -8.14 -17.68 2.87
CA ASN A 13 -8.79 -17.61 1.58
C ASN A 13 -9.00 -16.15 1.17
N ALA A 14 -8.28 -15.72 0.16
CA ALA A 14 -8.29 -14.37 -0.39
C ALA A 14 -8.98 -14.29 -1.76
N SER A 15 -9.77 -15.29 -2.15
CA SER A 15 -10.46 -15.31 -3.45
C SER A 15 -11.33 -14.08 -3.68
N SER A 16 -11.91 -13.54 -2.62
CA SER A 16 -12.69 -12.30 -2.66
C SER A 16 -11.86 -11.04 -2.94
N MET A 17 -10.53 -11.12 -2.84
CA MET A 17 -9.59 -10.03 -3.12
C MET A 17 -8.97 -10.09 -4.53
N LEU A 18 -9.29 -11.11 -5.32
CA LEU A 18 -8.83 -11.23 -6.71
C LEU A 18 -9.14 -9.99 -7.56
N PRO A 19 -10.32 -9.34 -7.46
CA PRO A 19 -10.58 -8.08 -8.17
C PRO A 19 -9.57 -6.99 -7.88
N LEU A 20 -9.18 -6.80 -6.62
CA LEU A 20 -8.18 -5.80 -6.23
C LEU A 20 -6.81 -6.10 -6.87
N MET A 21 -6.38 -7.36 -6.84
CA MET A 21 -5.13 -7.80 -7.47
C MET A 21 -5.17 -7.64 -9.00
N THR A 22 -6.30 -7.93 -9.62
CA THR A 22 -6.52 -7.77 -11.06
C THR A 22 -6.37 -6.31 -11.48
N VAL A 23 -7.00 -5.38 -10.76
CA VAL A 23 -6.90 -3.94 -11.03
C VAL A 23 -5.46 -3.48 -10.92
N TYR A 24 -4.78 -3.83 -9.82
CA TYR A 24 -3.38 -3.43 -9.61
C TYR A 24 -2.46 -3.98 -10.70
N THR A 25 -2.54 -5.27 -10.99
CA THR A 25 -1.71 -5.92 -12.02
C THR A 25 -1.92 -5.26 -13.39
N THR A 26 -3.17 -4.98 -13.75
CA THR A 26 -3.47 -4.32 -15.03
C THR A 26 -2.88 -2.92 -15.10
N LEU A 27 -2.99 -2.13 -14.03
CA LEU A 27 -2.42 -0.78 -13.98
C LEU A 27 -0.87 -0.80 -14.03
N GLU A 28 -0.23 -1.78 -13.41
CA GLU A 28 1.24 -1.94 -13.51
C GLU A 28 1.68 -2.34 -14.94
N LEU A 29 0.94 -3.22 -15.61
CA LEU A 29 1.20 -3.59 -17.00
C LEU A 29 1.08 -2.39 -17.93
N LEU A 30 0.09 -1.52 -17.72
CA LEU A 30 -0.09 -0.27 -18.47
C LEU A 30 1.06 0.71 -18.23
N LYS A 31 1.42 0.91 -16.96
CA LYS A 31 2.49 1.83 -16.55
C LYS A 31 3.86 1.42 -17.11
N ASN A 32 4.14 0.13 -17.12
CA ASN A 32 5.41 -0.42 -17.59
C ASN A 32 5.48 -0.56 -19.14
N GLY A 33 4.45 -0.09 -19.85
CA GLY A 33 4.40 -0.15 -21.31
C GLY A 33 4.25 -1.57 -21.89
N THR A 34 4.01 -2.56 -21.05
CA THR A 34 3.80 -3.95 -21.46
C THR A 34 2.49 -4.10 -22.26
N ILE A 35 1.53 -3.23 -21.96
CA ILE A 35 0.31 -3.05 -22.73
C ILE A 35 0.30 -1.57 -23.15
N GLU A 36 0.39 -1.29 -24.43
CA GLU A 36 0.25 0.07 -24.97
C GLU A 36 -0.96 0.75 -24.35
N ASN A 37 -0.90 2.03 -24.10
CA ASN A 37 -1.84 2.87 -23.34
C ASN A 37 -3.33 2.60 -23.65
N LYS A 38 -3.81 1.42 -23.24
CA LYS A 38 -5.12 0.84 -23.60
C LYS A 38 -6.25 1.25 -22.66
N LEU A 39 -5.98 2.14 -21.71
CA LEU A 39 -6.96 2.50 -20.67
C LEU A 39 -8.28 3.02 -21.28
N PHE A 40 -8.22 3.63 -22.45
CA PHE A 40 -9.38 4.17 -23.19
C PHE A 40 -9.81 3.32 -24.39
N GLU A 41 -9.21 2.14 -24.59
CA GLU A 41 -9.69 1.22 -25.63
C GLU A 41 -11.06 0.66 -25.29
N SER A 42 -11.84 0.39 -26.33
CA SER A 42 -13.14 -0.27 -26.23
C SER A 42 -12.96 -1.74 -25.87
N VAL A 43 -13.66 -2.18 -24.85
CA VAL A 43 -13.64 -3.54 -24.32
C VAL A 43 -15.05 -4.05 -24.12
N LYS A 44 -15.22 -5.37 -24.18
CA LYS A 44 -16.53 -6.00 -24.00
C LYS A 44 -17.08 -5.72 -22.59
N ASN A 45 -18.33 -5.26 -22.54
CA ASN A 45 -19.02 -4.95 -21.30
C ASN A 45 -19.55 -6.24 -20.64
N PRO A 46 -19.01 -6.67 -19.48
CA PRO A 46 -19.47 -7.87 -18.80
C PRO A 46 -20.88 -7.72 -18.18
N TRP A 47 -21.33 -6.47 -17.96
CA TRP A 47 -22.63 -6.19 -17.35
C TRP A 47 -23.76 -6.03 -18.38
N GLY A 48 -23.46 -6.28 -19.67
CA GLY A 48 -24.37 -6.15 -20.79
C GLY A 48 -24.46 -4.72 -21.34
N GLY A 49 -24.99 -4.57 -22.56
CA GLY A 49 -25.06 -3.30 -23.26
C GLY A 49 -23.85 -3.04 -24.17
N PRO A 50 -23.64 -1.78 -24.59
CA PRO A 50 -22.53 -1.39 -25.43
C PRO A 50 -21.16 -1.61 -24.77
N ASP A 51 -20.13 -1.73 -25.59
CA ASP A 51 -18.75 -1.76 -25.12
C ASP A 51 -18.42 -0.53 -24.29
N LEU A 52 -17.47 -0.68 -23.38
CA LEU A 52 -17.01 0.36 -22.46
C LEU A 52 -15.49 0.51 -22.56
N THR A 53 -14.92 1.49 -21.88
CA THR A 53 -13.46 1.63 -21.82
C THR A 53 -12.86 0.65 -20.81
N LEU A 54 -11.57 0.29 -20.99
CA LEU A 54 -10.87 -0.49 -19.97
C LEU A 54 -10.86 0.24 -18.61
N ALA A 55 -10.82 1.59 -18.61
CA ALA A 55 -10.92 2.38 -17.39
C ALA A 55 -12.26 2.14 -16.66
N ASP A 56 -13.38 2.16 -17.40
CA ASP A 56 -14.71 1.90 -16.81
C ASP A 56 -14.81 0.45 -16.32
N LEU A 57 -14.23 -0.50 -17.06
CA LEU A 57 -14.17 -1.91 -16.65
C LEU A 57 -13.42 -2.09 -15.33
N LEU A 58 -12.23 -1.47 -15.19
CA LEU A 58 -11.43 -1.55 -13.96
C LEU A 58 -12.10 -0.82 -12.78
N GLN A 59 -12.71 0.34 -13.04
CA GLN A 59 -13.48 1.05 -12.02
C GLN A 59 -14.68 0.21 -11.56
N GLY A 60 -15.47 -0.31 -12.50
CA GLY A 60 -16.62 -1.16 -12.19
C GLY A 60 -16.20 -2.42 -11.45
N LEU A 61 -15.07 -3.04 -11.84
CA LEU A 61 -14.52 -4.20 -11.14
C LEU A 61 -14.14 -3.85 -9.69
N LEU A 62 -13.48 -2.72 -9.45
CA LEU A 62 -13.11 -2.28 -8.10
C LEU A 62 -14.34 -1.97 -7.24
N MET A 63 -15.42 -1.47 -7.85
CA MET A 63 -16.66 -1.13 -7.17
C MET A 63 -17.54 -2.35 -6.85
N THR A 64 -17.63 -3.29 -7.78
CA THR A 64 -18.58 -4.43 -7.70
C THR A 64 -17.92 -5.74 -7.29
N GLY A 65 -16.61 -5.88 -7.49
CA GLY A 65 -15.88 -7.14 -7.29
C GLY A 65 -16.39 -8.28 -8.18
N ASP A 66 -16.97 -7.99 -9.34
CA ASP A 66 -17.61 -8.98 -10.20
C ASP A 66 -16.59 -9.91 -10.87
N PRO A 67 -16.70 -11.27 -10.75
CA PRO A 67 -15.79 -12.18 -11.43
C PRO A 67 -15.93 -12.17 -12.95
N GLU A 68 -17.11 -11.84 -13.49
CA GLU A 68 -17.26 -11.71 -14.94
C GLU A 68 -16.43 -10.52 -15.45
N ALA A 69 -16.29 -9.46 -14.64
CA ALA A 69 -15.42 -8.35 -14.95
C ALA A 69 -13.92 -8.73 -14.85
N VAL A 70 -13.53 -9.62 -13.91
CA VAL A 70 -12.17 -10.17 -13.88
C VAL A 70 -11.87 -10.93 -15.18
N GLU A 71 -12.80 -11.78 -15.61
CA GLU A 71 -12.68 -12.55 -16.87
C GLU A 71 -12.59 -11.59 -18.08
N ALA A 72 -13.41 -10.54 -18.11
CA ALA A 72 -13.36 -9.54 -19.19
C ALA A 72 -12.00 -8.83 -19.24
N VAL A 73 -11.39 -8.50 -18.07
CA VAL A 73 -10.03 -7.96 -18.02
C VAL A 73 -9.03 -8.95 -18.58
N ARG A 74 -9.06 -10.21 -18.16
CA ARG A 74 -8.17 -11.27 -18.67
C ARG A 74 -8.24 -11.38 -20.19
N GLN A 75 -9.47 -11.42 -20.74
CA GLN A 75 -9.70 -11.48 -22.20
C GLN A 75 -9.17 -10.24 -22.92
N THR A 76 -9.36 -9.06 -22.35
CA THR A 76 -8.80 -7.80 -22.88
C THR A 76 -7.28 -7.82 -22.95
N LEU A 77 -6.64 -8.40 -21.92
CA LEU A 77 -5.20 -8.61 -21.87
C LEU A 77 -4.72 -9.73 -22.81
N LYS A 78 -5.64 -10.50 -23.40
CA LYS A 78 -5.38 -11.65 -24.28
C LYS A 78 -4.51 -12.73 -23.62
N LEU A 79 -4.68 -12.91 -22.30
CA LEU A 79 -3.94 -13.90 -21.52
C LEU A 79 -4.74 -15.20 -21.39
N SER A 80 -4.06 -16.36 -21.46
CA SER A 80 -4.66 -17.61 -21.01
C SER A 80 -4.88 -17.59 -19.49
N GLU A 81 -5.71 -18.47 -18.94
CA GLU A 81 -5.90 -18.60 -17.49
C GLU A 81 -4.57 -18.82 -16.75
N LYS A 82 -3.71 -19.66 -17.33
CA LYS A 82 -2.37 -19.95 -16.79
C LYS A 82 -1.48 -18.72 -16.81
N ASP A 83 -1.44 -18.00 -17.93
CA ASP A 83 -0.59 -16.80 -18.06
C ASP A 83 -1.12 -15.67 -17.20
N PHE A 84 -2.42 -15.55 -17.02
CA PHE A 84 -3.03 -14.58 -16.12
C PHE A 84 -2.66 -14.87 -14.66
N SER A 85 -2.81 -16.13 -14.21
CA SER A 85 -2.35 -16.54 -12.88
C SER A 85 -0.85 -16.26 -12.68
N HIS A 86 -0.03 -16.58 -13.69
CA HIS A 86 1.40 -16.30 -13.64
C HIS A 86 1.68 -14.80 -13.49
N GLN A 87 0.99 -13.94 -14.25
CA GLN A 87 1.14 -12.50 -14.19
C GLN A 87 0.73 -11.92 -12.84
N LEU A 88 -0.39 -12.39 -12.25
CA LEU A 88 -0.82 -12.00 -10.91
C LEU A 88 0.26 -12.34 -9.87
N ASN A 89 0.81 -13.55 -9.92
CA ASN A 89 1.83 -14.00 -8.97
C ASN A 89 3.19 -13.31 -9.18
N GLN A 90 3.57 -12.99 -10.41
CA GLN A 90 4.75 -12.16 -10.65
C GLN A 90 4.61 -10.78 -10.03
N THR A 91 3.43 -10.16 -10.19
CA THR A 91 3.13 -8.85 -9.61
C THR A 91 3.10 -8.93 -8.07
N ALA A 92 2.52 -9.98 -7.49
CA ALA A 92 2.52 -10.21 -6.05
C ALA A 92 3.97 -10.34 -5.51
N ASN A 93 4.81 -11.13 -6.16
CA ASN A 93 6.21 -11.28 -5.79
C ASN A 93 7.00 -9.96 -5.89
N ALA A 94 6.76 -9.15 -6.92
CA ALA A 94 7.38 -7.83 -7.07
C ALA A 94 7.00 -6.86 -5.95
N LEU A 95 5.82 -7.02 -5.35
CA LEU A 95 5.37 -6.28 -4.18
C LEU A 95 5.91 -6.83 -2.85
N GLY A 96 6.60 -7.98 -2.86
CA GLY A 96 7.03 -8.66 -1.63
C GLY A 96 5.91 -9.46 -0.93
N MET A 97 4.85 -9.82 -1.63
CA MET A 97 3.72 -10.63 -1.14
C MET A 97 4.06 -12.12 -1.23
N PHE A 98 5.04 -12.56 -0.46
CA PHE A 98 5.61 -13.91 -0.60
C PHE A 98 4.75 -15.04 -0.02
N ALA A 99 3.70 -14.71 0.73
CA ALA A 99 2.72 -15.67 1.25
C ALA A 99 1.41 -15.65 0.44
N THR A 100 1.47 -15.18 -0.81
CA THR A 100 0.30 -15.00 -1.68
C THR A 100 0.41 -15.87 -2.92
N GLU A 101 -0.68 -16.57 -3.24
CA GLU A 101 -0.84 -17.35 -4.47
C GLU A 101 -2.23 -17.13 -5.06
N PHE A 102 -2.27 -16.63 -6.30
CA PHE A 102 -3.48 -16.47 -7.08
C PHE A 102 -3.54 -17.52 -8.19
N THR A 103 -4.60 -18.30 -8.21
CA THR A 103 -4.94 -19.24 -9.29
C THR A 103 -6.23 -18.76 -9.95
N PHE A 104 -6.23 -18.60 -11.27
CA PHE A 104 -7.45 -18.21 -11.98
C PHE A 104 -8.05 -19.40 -12.73
N PRO A 105 -9.36 -19.62 -12.60
CA PRO A 105 -10.30 -18.94 -11.69
C PRO A 105 -10.11 -19.35 -10.22
N CYS A 106 -10.21 -18.40 -9.27
CA CYS A 106 -10.33 -18.74 -7.86
C CYS A 106 -11.72 -19.32 -7.59
N ASN A 107 -11.78 -20.48 -6.99
CA ASN A 107 -13.03 -21.15 -6.60
C ASN A 107 -12.83 -21.96 -5.32
N GLU A 108 -13.87 -22.66 -4.87
CA GLU A 108 -13.82 -23.47 -3.63
C GLU A 108 -12.77 -24.59 -3.68
N ASN A 109 -12.53 -25.17 -4.87
CA ASN A 109 -11.55 -26.25 -5.06
C ASN A 109 -10.13 -25.73 -5.28
N THR A 110 -9.99 -24.52 -5.81
CA THR A 110 -8.73 -23.83 -6.07
C THR A 110 -8.78 -22.42 -5.49
N PRO A 111 -8.77 -22.29 -4.15
CA PRO A 111 -8.85 -20.97 -3.52
C PRO A 111 -7.57 -20.17 -3.77
N CYS A 112 -7.71 -18.89 -3.97
CA CYS A 112 -6.61 -17.97 -3.89
C CYS A 112 -6.24 -17.76 -2.41
N ILE A 113 -4.96 -17.83 -2.11
CA ILE A 113 -4.43 -17.74 -0.73
C ILE A 113 -3.62 -16.47 -0.58
N SER A 114 -3.79 -15.78 0.54
CA SER A 114 -2.95 -14.64 0.90
C SER A 114 -2.98 -14.39 2.41
N THR A 115 -2.31 -13.36 2.85
CA THR A 115 -2.30 -12.89 4.24
C THR A 115 -2.80 -11.45 4.32
N ALA A 116 -3.30 -11.04 5.49
CA ALA A 116 -3.71 -9.65 5.69
C ALA A 116 -2.53 -8.67 5.49
N GLN A 117 -1.31 -9.09 5.83
CA GLN A 117 -0.10 -8.31 5.61
C GLN A 117 0.19 -8.12 4.12
N ASP A 118 0.10 -9.17 3.32
CA ASP A 118 0.34 -9.10 1.88
C ASP A 118 -0.73 -8.25 1.18
N MET A 119 -2.00 -8.42 1.58
CA MET A 119 -3.08 -7.59 1.04
C MET A 119 -2.94 -6.11 1.44
N ALA A 120 -2.31 -5.81 2.58
CA ALA A 120 -2.00 -4.42 2.94
C ALA A 120 -0.92 -3.82 2.03
N LEU A 121 0.10 -4.60 1.65
CA LEU A 121 1.10 -4.17 0.66
C LEU A 121 0.45 -3.86 -0.69
N LEU A 122 -0.45 -4.73 -1.16
CA LEU A 122 -1.20 -4.53 -2.40
C LEU A 122 -2.03 -3.24 -2.36
N ALA A 123 -2.83 -3.07 -1.30
CA ALA A 123 -3.74 -1.93 -1.17
C ALA A 123 -2.97 -0.61 -1.00
N GLU A 124 -1.88 -0.60 -0.23
CA GLU A 124 -1.00 0.55 -0.07
C GLU A 124 -0.35 0.93 -1.40
N SER A 125 0.16 -0.05 -2.15
CA SER A 125 0.81 0.17 -3.44
C SER A 125 -0.17 0.69 -4.49
N LEU A 126 -1.38 0.09 -4.57
CA LEU A 126 -2.44 0.57 -5.46
C LEU A 126 -2.76 2.05 -5.18
N TYR A 127 -2.93 2.38 -3.91
CA TYR A 127 -3.28 3.74 -3.49
C TYR A 127 -2.15 4.75 -3.70
N THR A 128 -0.90 4.33 -3.48
CA THR A 128 0.27 5.22 -3.55
C THR A 128 0.75 5.44 -4.97
N HIS A 129 0.76 4.39 -5.80
CA HIS A 129 1.36 4.42 -7.12
C HIS A 129 0.36 4.73 -8.25
N HIS A 130 -0.94 4.54 -8.01
CA HIS A 130 -1.99 4.73 -9.02
C HIS A 130 -3.06 5.72 -8.55
N ALA A 131 -2.82 7.01 -8.80
CA ALA A 131 -3.74 8.08 -8.35
C ALA A 131 -5.20 7.89 -8.81
N ILE A 132 -5.42 7.28 -9.99
CA ILE A 132 -6.74 7.00 -10.53
C ILE A 132 -7.54 6.03 -9.64
N SER A 133 -6.87 5.08 -8.99
CA SER A 133 -7.53 4.11 -8.10
C SER A 133 -8.17 4.77 -6.87
N ARG A 134 -7.65 5.92 -6.44
CA ARG A 134 -8.25 6.70 -5.35
C ARG A 134 -9.62 7.25 -5.75
N ILE A 135 -9.74 7.74 -6.98
CA ILE A 135 -11.00 8.24 -7.53
C ILE A 135 -11.99 7.10 -7.64
N TRP A 136 -11.56 5.97 -8.21
CA TRP A 136 -12.40 4.79 -8.39
C TRP A 136 -12.88 4.19 -7.07
N GLY A 137 -11.96 4.02 -6.11
CA GLY A 137 -12.26 3.46 -4.79
C GLY A 137 -13.16 4.35 -3.92
N ALA A 138 -13.20 5.67 -4.20
CA ALA A 138 -14.08 6.63 -3.54
C ALA A 138 -15.40 6.88 -4.28
N SER A 139 -15.60 6.26 -5.46
CA SER A 139 -16.81 6.46 -6.26
C SER A 139 -18.00 5.70 -5.69
N HIS A 140 -19.14 6.36 -5.59
CA HIS A 140 -20.41 5.75 -5.16
C HIS A 140 -21.13 5.02 -6.29
N SER A 141 -20.96 5.49 -7.52
CA SER A 141 -21.59 4.91 -8.70
C SER A 141 -20.76 5.14 -9.96
N LEU A 142 -21.00 4.30 -10.95
CA LEU A 142 -20.46 4.44 -12.31
C LEU A 142 -21.64 4.32 -13.28
N THR A 143 -21.83 5.31 -14.15
CA THR A 143 -22.83 5.28 -15.22
C THR A 143 -22.18 4.65 -16.47
N LEU A 144 -22.76 3.55 -16.93
CA LEU A 144 -22.34 2.86 -18.15
C LEU A 144 -22.87 3.58 -19.40
N PRO A 145 -22.32 3.27 -20.59
CA PRO A 145 -22.72 3.92 -21.86
C PRO A 145 -24.20 3.81 -22.22
N ASP A 146 -24.89 2.79 -21.75
CA ASP A 146 -26.34 2.60 -21.95
C ASP A 146 -27.20 3.31 -20.91
N GLY A 147 -26.58 4.04 -19.98
CA GLY A 147 -27.26 4.71 -18.87
C GLY A 147 -27.50 3.84 -17.63
N LYS A 148 -27.14 2.55 -17.67
CA LYS A 148 -27.17 1.67 -16.48
C LYS A 148 -26.18 2.19 -15.43
N ILE A 149 -26.58 2.17 -14.17
CA ILE A 149 -25.75 2.61 -13.06
C ILE A 149 -25.28 1.40 -12.25
N LEU A 150 -23.96 1.26 -12.13
CA LEU A 150 -23.34 0.36 -11.17
C LEU A 150 -23.16 1.09 -9.84
N HIS A 151 -23.51 0.47 -8.74
CA HIS A 151 -23.29 0.99 -7.39
C HIS A 151 -22.13 0.29 -6.71
N THR A 152 -21.41 1.02 -5.87
CA THR A 152 -20.31 0.45 -5.10
C THR A 152 -20.82 -0.52 -4.05
N GLU A 153 -20.06 -1.60 -3.83
CA GLU A 153 -20.25 -2.49 -2.70
C GLU A 153 -19.57 -1.98 -1.41
N ASN A 154 -18.83 -0.88 -1.52
CA ASN A 154 -18.15 -0.26 -0.38
C ASN A 154 -19.13 0.55 0.48
N PHE A 155 -19.80 -0.14 1.39
CA PHE A 155 -20.78 0.44 2.31
C PHE A 155 -20.16 1.41 3.35
N PHE A 156 -18.84 1.51 3.45
CA PHE A 156 -18.17 2.47 4.34
C PHE A 156 -18.23 3.88 3.79
N LEU A 157 -18.29 4.08 2.47
CA LEU A 157 -18.34 5.39 1.84
C LEU A 157 -19.56 6.22 2.28
N GLU A 158 -20.70 5.57 2.54
CA GLU A 158 -21.94 6.22 2.95
C GLU A 158 -21.87 6.75 4.39
N LYS A 159 -20.98 6.21 5.24
CA LYS A 159 -21.01 6.44 6.69
C LYS A 159 -19.97 7.42 7.19
N SER A 160 -18.94 7.72 6.42
CA SER A 160 -17.89 8.61 6.86
C SER A 160 -17.18 9.27 5.69
N PRO A 161 -17.15 10.61 5.64
CA PRO A 161 -16.37 11.33 4.63
C PRO A 161 -14.86 11.12 4.77
N ALA A 162 -14.41 10.57 5.89
CA ALA A 162 -13.01 10.21 6.10
C ALA A 162 -12.60 8.91 5.42
N ILE A 163 -13.55 8.10 4.94
CA ILE A 163 -13.25 6.89 4.17
C ILE A 163 -13.04 7.29 2.71
N THR A 164 -11.83 7.10 2.23
CA THR A 164 -11.43 7.46 0.85
C THR A 164 -11.36 6.25 -0.08
N GLY A 165 -11.83 5.11 0.36
CA GLY A 165 -12.02 3.92 -0.48
C GLY A 165 -11.05 2.81 -0.18
N VAL A 166 -10.79 2.05 -1.03
CA VAL A 166 -10.02 1.03 -1.69
C VAL A 166 -10.95 -0.06 -2.20
N TYR A 167 -11.29 -1.07 -1.42
CA TYR A 167 -12.07 -2.20 -1.92
C TYR A 167 -12.83 -2.90 -0.79
N VAL A 168 -14.08 -3.24 -1.04
CA VAL A 168 -14.88 -4.12 -0.20
C VAL A 168 -15.47 -5.21 -1.09
N SER A 169 -15.25 -6.47 -0.74
CA SER A 169 -15.78 -7.59 -1.51
C SER A 169 -17.32 -7.61 -1.50
N PRO A 170 -17.95 -7.98 -2.62
CA PRO A 170 -19.40 -8.10 -2.69
C PRO A 170 -19.90 -9.22 -1.78
N LYS A 171 -21.17 -9.11 -1.37
CA LYS A 171 -21.84 -10.21 -0.67
C LYS A 171 -22.09 -11.36 -1.64
N ARG A 172 -21.48 -12.50 -1.39
CA ARG A 172 -21.66 -13.73 -2.17
C ARG A 172 -21.97 -14.91 -1.29
N LYS A 173 -22.79 -15.82 -1.83
CA LYS A 173 -23.09 -17.08 -1.16
C LYS A 173 -21.82 -17.94 -1.12
N HIS A 174 -21.47 -18.47 0.03
CA HIS A 174 -20.29 -19.33 0.27
C HIS A 174 -18.91 -18.68 0.09
N ILE A 175 -18.83 -17.36 -0.07
CA ILE A 175 -17.54 -16.65 -0.10
C ILE A 175 -17.50 -15.68 1.08
N ALA A 176 -16.47 -15.82 1.90
CA ALA A 176 -16.23 -14.94 3.04
C ALA A 176 -15.98 -13.49 2.59
N SER A 177 -16.42 -12.54 3.38
CA SER A 177 -16.26 -11.12 3.11
C SER A 177 -14.86 -10.65 3.50
N SER A 178 -14.25 -9.86 2.64
CA SER A 178 -12.93 -9.24 2.89
C SER A 178 -12.96 -7.78 2.45
N ALA A 179 -12.10 -6.96 3.06
CA ALA A 179 -11.95 -5.58 2.65
C ALA A 179 -10.53 -5.05 2.89
N ALA A 180 -10.16 -4.08 2.07
CA ALA A 180 -9.07 -3.16 2.31
C ALA A 180 -9.66 -1.75 2.29
N VAL A 181 -9.66 -1.06 3.43
CA VAL A 181 -10.29 0.26 3.60
C VAL A 181 -9.26 1.28 4.01
N LEU A 182 -9.18 2.35 3.23
CA LEU A 182 -8.37 3.51 3.54
C LEU A 182 -9.25 4.61 4.14
N SER A 183 -8.75 5.18 5.23
CA SER A 183 -9.36 6.32 5.89
C SER A 183 -8.35 7.44 6.03
N GLU A 184 -8.77 8.68 5.77
CA GLU A 184 -7.97 9.89 5.92
C GLU A 184 -8.69 10.85 6.88
N ASN A 185 -8.06 11.12 8.03
CA ASN A 185 -8.60 12.07 9.00
C ASN A 185 -7.71 13.33 9.05
N PRO A 186 -8.26 14.53 8.80
CA PRO A 186 -7.50 15.77 8.81
C PRO A 186 -7.07 16.24 10.21
N LYS A 187 -7.50 15.56 11.28
CA LYS A 187 -7.19 15.96 12.65
C LYS A 187 -6.19 15.02 13.31
N GLY A 188 -4.93 15.03 12.86
CA GLY A 188 -3.83 14.70 13.74
C GLY A 188 -3.64 15.81 14.78
N SER A 189 -2.98 15.52 15.91
CA SER A 189 -2.66 16.52 16.95
C SER A 189 -1.86 17.72 16.40
N ASP A 190 -1.18 17.53 15.27
CA ASP A 190 -0.40 18.53 14.53
C ASP A 190 -1.16 19.16 13.34
N GLY A 191 -2.46 18.88 13.19
CA GLY A 191 -3.30 19.35 12.09
C GLY A 191 -3.07 18.66 10.74
N ARG A 192 -2.22 17.64 10.69
CA ARG A 192 -1.91 16.92 9.46
C ARG A 192 -2.89 15.80 9.17
N LEU A 193 -3.00 15.48 7.88
CA LEU A 193 -3.78 14.35 7.42
C LEU A 193 -3.15 13.04 7.89
N ARG A 194 -3.87 12.28 8.71
CA ARG A 194 -3.49 10.93 9.11
C ARG A 194 -4.21 9.92 8.23
N ARG A 195 -3.43 8.99 7.70
CA ARG A 195 -3.93 7.88 6.88
C ARG A 195 -3.85 6.58 7.64
N LEU A 196 -4.95 5.84 7.67
CA LEU A 196 -5.01 4.49 8.18
C LEU A 196 -5.53 3.56 7.10
N LEU A 197 -4.78 2.50 6.82
CA LEU A 197 -5.21 1.40 6.00
C LEU A 197 -5.55 0.23 6.90
N VAL A 198 -6.75 -0.31 6.76
CA VAL A 198 -7.21 -1.50 7.47
C VAL A 198 -7.54 -2.57 6.45
N VAL A 199 -6.97 -3.75 6.63
CA VAL A 199 -7.27 -4.95 5.86
C VAL A 199 -7.85 -6.01 6.76
N SER A 200 -8.97 -6.59 6.35
CA SER A 200 -9.57 -7.74 7.01
C SER A 200 -9.96 -8.78 5.98
N LEU A 201 -9.61 -10.04 6.22
CA LEU A 201 -9.82 -11.16 5.33
C LEU A 201 -10.74 -12.20 5.97
N ASN A 202 -11.48 -12.89 5.12
CA ASN A 202 -12.19 -14.12 5.45
C ASN A 202 -13.22 -13.99 6.58
N ASN A 203 -13.96 -12.88 6.61
CA ASN A 203 -15.06 -12.68 7.56
C ASN A 203 -16.29 -13.49 7.18
N ASN A 204 -16.98 -14.04 8.16
CA ASN A 204 -18.17 -14.86 7.95
C ASN A 204 -19.30 -14.08 7.24
N ASP A 205 -19.41 -12.78 7.55
CA ASP A 205 -20.46 -11.93 6.98
C ASP A 205 -20.03 -10.45 6.94
N ARG A 206 -20.82 -9.61 6.28
CA ARG A 206 -20.53 -8.17 6.11
C ARG A 206 -20.69 -7.35 7.38
N ASP A 207 -21.52 -7.77 8.32
CA ASP A 207 -21.72 -7.04 9.56
C ASP A 207 -20.53 -7.24 10.50
N SER A 208 -20.01 -8.47 10.58
CA SER A 208 -18.74 -8.76 11.27
C SER A 208 -17.59 -7.97 10.65
N LEU A 209 -17.45 -7.98 9.32
CA LEU A 209 -16.45 -7.20 8.61
C LEU A 209 -16.56 -5.69 8.92
N ARG A 210 -17.80 -5.16 8.93
CA ARG A 210 -18.06 -3.76 9.24
C ARG A 210 -17.63 -3.40 10.66
N GLN A 211 -18.00 -4.22 11.64
CA GLN A 211 -17.66 -4.02 13.04
C GLN A 211 -16.15 -4.06 13.26
N GLU A 212 -15.46 -5.04 12.69
CA GLU A 212 -14.03 -5.20 12.80
C GLU A 212 -13.28 -3.98 12.21
N ILE A 213 -13.54 -3.62 10.96
CA ILE A 213 -12.90 -2.47 10.28
C ILE A 213 -13.18 -1.16 11.05
N SER A 214 -14.43 -0.93 11.45
CA SER A 214 -14.79 0.29 12.20
C SER A 214 -14.09 0.34 13.55
N SER A 215 -13.99 -0.78 14.26
CA SER A 215 -13.27 -0.88 15.53
C SER A 215 -11.78 -0.61 15.38
N LEU A 216 -11.15 -1.19 14.34
CA LEU A 216 -9.73 -0.99 14.06
C LEU A 216 -9.41 0.47 13.68
N LEU A 217 -10.24 1.10 12.85
CA LEU A 217 -10.09 2.52 12.50
C LEU A 217 -10.24 3.41 13.73
N LEU A 218 -11.27 3.18 14.56
CA LEU A 218 -11.49 3.94 15.78
C LEU A 218 -10.30 3.83 16.75
N ARG A 219 -9.81 2.61 16.98
CA ARG A 219 -8.64 2.37 17.82
C ARG A 219 -7.37 3.00 17.22
N GLY A 220 -7.17 2.88 15.92
CA GLY A 220 -6.03 3.47 15.23
C GLY A 220 -5.98 5.00 15.38
N TYR A 221 -7.12 5.68 15.33
CA TYR A 221 -7.18 7.12 15.52
C TYR A 221 -7.15 7.57 16.99
N ARG A 222 -7.73 6.80 17.91
CA ARG A 222 -7.80 7.14 19.32
C ARG A 222 -6.54 6.79 20.10
N ASP A 223 -6.00 5.59 19.83
CA ASP A 223 -4.99 4.99 20.71
C ASP A 223 -3.56 5.23 20.20
N TYR A 224 -3.40 5.85 19.03
CA TYR A 224 -2.11 6.10 18.41
C TYR A 224 -1.97 7.53 17.92
N GLU A 225 -0.76 8.05 18.05
CA GLU A 225 -0.33 9.34 17.53
C GLU A 225 0.88 9.19 16.62
N THR A 226 1.01 10.10 15.64
CA THR A 226 2.13 10.13 14.70
C THR A 226 2.91 11.41 14.88
N LEU A 227 4.22 11.28 15.16
CA LEU A 227 5.16 12.39 15.29
C LEU A 227 6.03 12.50 14.06
N LYS A 228 6.31 13.73 13.63
CA LYS A 228 7.40 14.01 12.71
C LYS A 228 8.69 14.13 13.51
N LEU A 229 9.68 13.27 13.21
CA LEU A 229 10.99 13.31 13.86
C LEU A 229 11.99 14.13 13.07
N TYR A 230 12.01 13.97 11.75
CA TYR A 230 12.93 14.69 10.85
C TYR A 230 12.17 15.15 9.61
N SER A 231 12.58 16.29 9.07
CA SER A 231 12.19 16.74 7.73
C SER A 231 13.18 16.21 6.69
N ASP A 232 12.76 16.16 5.44
CA ASP A 232 13.67 15.90 4.32
C ASP A 232 14.88 16.83 4.35
N GLY A 233 16.08 16.27 4.19
CA GLY A 233 17.35 16.99 4.25
C GLY A 233 17.86 17.33 5.66
N ASP A 234 17.12 17.00 6.74
CA ASP A 234 17.58 17.25 8.09
C ASP A 234 18.89 16.51 8.40
N PHE A 235 19.84 17.24 9.00
CA PHE A 235 21.11 16.69 9.44
C PHE A 235 20.93 15.71 10.60
N VAL A 236 21.65 14.58 10.53
CA VAL A 236 21.62 13.54 11.57
C VAL A 236 22.97 13.36 12.24
N ALA A 237 24.05 13.21 11.49
CA ALA A 237 25.39 12.95 12.02
C ALA A 237 26.48 13.27 11.00
N ASN A 238 27.70 13.47 11.49
CA ASN A 238 28.89 13.41 10.67
C ASN A 238 29.40 11.98 10.59
N VAL A 239 29.64 11.48 9.38
CA VAL A 239 30.12 10.13 9.12
C VAL A 239 31.56 10.18 8.66
N PRO A 240 32.50 9.51 9.36
CA PRO A 240 33.93 9.51 9.01
C PRO A 240 34.19 8.96 7.61
N ILE A 241 35.08 9.62 6.86
CA ILE A 241 35.49 9.22 5.52
C ILE A 241 37.01 9.00 5.50
N TYR A 242 37.44 8.00 4.74
CA TYR A 242 38.84 7.74 4.45
C TYR A 242 39.21 8.25 3.06
N LYS A 243 40.44 8.79 2.93
CA LYS A 243 41.02 9.30 1.69
C LYS A 243 40.26 10.46 1.03
N GLY A 244 39.43 11.18 1.77
CA GLY A 244 38.73 12.38 1.28
C GLY A 244 39.52 13.65 1.51
N GLU A 245 39.19 14.71 0.77
CA GLU A 245 39.64 16.08 1.09
C GLU A 245 39.10 16.53 2.46
N GLU A 246 37.94 16.00 2.86
CA GLU A 246 37.35 16.17 4.18
C GLU A 246 37.44 14.88 4.99
N THR A 247 37.44 15.01 6.33
CA THR A 247 37.53 13.86 7.25
C THR A 247 36.20 13.18 7.52
N ASP A 248 35.10 13.86 7.21
CA ASP A 248 33.74 13.36 7.38
C ASP A 248 32.78 13.97 6.37
N VAL A 249 31.64 13.34 6.18
CA VAL A 249 30.50 13.82 5.39
C VAL A 249 29.27 13.98 6.26
N ARG A 250 28.51 15.04 6.01
CA ARG A 250 27.24 15.28 6.68
C ARG A 250 26.19 14.28 6.14
N ALA A 251 25.69 13.41 7.03
CA ALA A 251 24.62 12.47 6.74
C ALA A 251 23.28 13.14 7.03
N VAL A 252 22.37 13.06 6.06
CA VAL A 252 21.00 13.61 6.12
C VAL A 252 19.96 12.54 5.86
N VAL A 253 18.72 12.75 6.31
CA VAL A 253 17.60 11.91 5.92
C VAL A 253 17.10 12.30 4.52
N PRO A 254 16.89 11.33 3.60
CA PRO A 254 16.47 11.62 2.22
C PRO A 254 14.96 11.85 2.07
N GLN A 255 14.22 11.84 3.17
CA GLN A 255 12.77 12.05 3.21
C GLN A 255 12.31 12.38 4.62
N THR A 256 11.11 12.98 4.74
CA THR A 256 10.51 13.25 6.05
C THR A 256 10.24 11.95 6.82
N VAL A 257 10.69 11.87 8.06
CA VAL A 257 10.57 10.70 8.94
C VAL A 257 9.47 10.91 9.96
N PHE A 258 8.51 10.00 9.97
CA PHE A 258 7.42 9.95 10.95
C PHE A 258 7.53 8.68 11.78
N ILE A 259 7.13 8.75 13.03
CA ILE A 259 6.92 7.57 13.88
C ILE A 259 5.52 7.60 14.48
N THR A 260 4.88 6.44 14.50
CA THR A 260 3.59 6.25 15.17
C THR A 260 3.81 5.44 16.45
N MET A 261 3.28 5.94 17.55
CA MET A 261 3.35 5.29 18.86
C MET A 261 1.99 5.41 19.57
N THR A 262 1.81 4.69 20.68
CA THR A 262 0.56 4.82 21.43
C THR A 262 0.46 6.18 22.11
N THR A 263 -0.77 6.68 22.24
CA THR A 263 -1.04 7.93 22.98
C THR A 263 -0.52 7.85 24.42
N GLU A 264 -0.58 6.67 25.07
CA GLU A 264 -0.02 6.44 26.38
C GLU A 264 1.50 6.60 26.41
N GLN A 265 2.22 6.02 25.43
CA GLN A 265 3.67 6.20 25.31
C GLN A 265 4.05 7.67 25.08
N MET A 266 3.25 8.39 24.32
CA MET A 266 3.45 9.84 24.10
C MET A 266 3.29 10.64 25.40
N LEU A 267 2.24 10.36 26.18
CA LEU A 267 1.95 11.08 27.42
C LEU A 267 2.96 10.77 28.52
N THR A 268 3.40 9.51 28.62
CA THR A 268 4.28 9.08 29.72
C THR A 268 5.75 9.39 29.49
N ALA A 269 6.23 9.29 28.25
CA ALA A 269 7.66 9.41 27.97
C ALA A 269 7.99 10.44 26.88
N GLY A 270 7.01 10.85 26.07
CA GLY A 270 7.21 11.79 24.97
C GLY A 270 8.36 11.37 24.03
N ALA A 271 9.13 12.33 23.52
CA ALA A 271 10.29 12.06 22.70
C ALA A 271 11.42 11.28 23.42
N LYS A 272 11.42 11.25 24.76
CA LYS A 272 12.40 10.49 25.56
C LYS A 272 12.18 8.97 25.50
N ALA A 273 11.02 8.52 25.03
CA ALA A 273 10.77 7.09 24.77
C ALA A 273 11.50 6.58 23.52
N LEU A 274 12.03 7.50 22.71
CA LEU A 274 12.69 7.17 21.46
C LEU A 274 14.20 7.28 21.63
N GLU A 275 14.89 6.21 21.35
CA GLU A 275 16.34 6.19 21.22
C GLU A 275 16.69 6.16 19.72
N VAL A 276 17.56 7.06 19.32
CA VAL A 276 18.03 7.18 17.94
C VAL A 276 19.48 6.73 17.89
N ARG A 277 19.78 5.75 17.04
CA ARG A 277 21.14 5.24 16.81
C ARG A 277 21.50 5.39 15.35
N VAL A 278 22.73 5.83 15.10
CA VAL A 278 23.29 5.92 13.74
C VAL A 278 24.27 4.76 13.56
N ARG A 279 24.05 3.97 12.51
CA ARG A 279 25.01 2.99 12.01
C ARG A 279 25.50 3.45 10.65
N TYR A 280 26.77 3.78 10.54
CA TYR A 280 27.35 4.18 9.28
C TYR A 280 28.09 3.04 8.58
N ALA A 281 28.14 3.12 7.26
CA ALA A 281 28.93 2.20 6.45
C ALA A 281 30.42 2.38 6.80
N SER A 282 31.13 1.27 7.02
CA SER A 282 32.56 1.31 7.35
C SER A 282 33.30 0.21 6.60
N PRO A 283 34.42 0.52 5.93
CA PRO A 283 34.95 1.88 5.70
C PRO A 283 34.17 2.64 4.62
N LEU A 284 33.92 3.95 4.83
CA LEU A 284 33.45 4.85 3.80
C LEU A 284 34.67 5.55 3.17
N ILE A 285 34.86 5.39 1.87
CA ILE A 285 36.05 5.83 1.15
C ILE A 285 35.66 6.85 0.09
N ALA A 286 36.34 7.98 0.02
CA ALA A 286 36.16 8.99 -1.02
C ALA A 286 36.58 8.43 -2.43
N PRO A 287 35.98 8.94 -3.53
CA PRO A 287 35.02 10.04 -3.57
C PRO A 287 33.61 9.63 -3.16
N ILE A 288 32.89 10.52 -2.49
CA ILE A 288 31.49 10.36 -2.11
C ILE A 288 30.66 11.33 -2.92
N LYS A 289 29.51 10.89 -3.40
CA LYS A 289 28.56 11.76 -4.12
C LYS A 289 27.37 12.13 -3.26
N ALA A 290 26.86 13.35 -3.44
CA ALA A 290 25.61 13.77 -2.81
C ALA A 290 24.48 12.78 -3.13
N GLY A 291 23.67 12.41 -2.12
CA GLY A 291 22.66 11.37 -2.24
C GLY A 291 23.16 9.92 -2.12
N GLN A 292 24.48 9.68 -2.07
CA GLN A 292 25.05 8.36 -1.84
C GLN A 292 24.72 7.87 -0.43
N TYR A 293 24.36 6.58 -0.30
CA TYR A 293 24.15 5.94 1.00
C TYR A 293 25.43 5.97 1.85
N VAL A 294 25.32 6.48 3.07
CA VAL A 294 26.45 6.61 4.01
C VAL A 294 26.19 5.95 5.35
N GLY A 295 24.98 5.49 5.61
CA GLY A 295 24.64 4.85 6.87
C GLY A 295 23.13 4.66 7.06
N THR A 296 22.78 4.31 8.28
CA THR A 296 21.40 3.98 8.66
C THR A 296 21.06 4.64 9.99
N LEU A 297 19.91 5.29 10.06
CA LEU A 297 19.29 5.77 11.27
C LEU A 297 18.34 4.70 11.81
N GLU A 298 18.61 4.15 12.98
CA GLU A 298 17.75 3.24 13.71
C GLU A 298 16.97 4.01 14.79
N ILE A 299 15.65 3.89 14.75
CA ILE A 299 14.76 4.49 15.75
C ILE A 299 14.20 3.37 16.61
N HIS A 300 14.49 3.42 17.91
CA HIS A 300 14.05 2.44 18.89
C HIS A 300 12.98 3.05 19.79
N ALA A 301 11.88 2.31 19.99
CA ALA A 301 10.87 2.60 21.01
C ALA A 301 11.08 1.64 22.19
N GLY A 302 11.76 2.10 23.24
CA GLY A 302 12.30 1.25 24.28
C GLY A 302 13.33 0.26 23.72
N LEU A 303 13.14 -1.04 23.97
CA LEU A 303 14.04 -2.09 23.47
C LEU A 303 13.71 -2.54 22.01
N LYS A 304 12.61 -2.09 21.44
CA LYS A 304 12.16 -2.53 20.11
C LYS A 304 12.62 -1.57 19.03
N LEU A 305 13.28 -2.12 18.00
CA LEU A 305 13.54 -1.39 16.75
C LEU A 305 12.19 -1.09 16.09
N ALA A 306 11.85 0.19 15.99
CA ALA A 306 10.59 0.67 15.43
C ALA A 306 10.72 0.98 13.93
N GLN A 307 11.86 1.57 13.52
CA GLN A 307 12.08 1.98 12.14
C GLN A 307 13.57 2.07 11.80
N THR A 308 13.89 1.84 10.54
CA THR A 308 15.23 1.97 9.95
C THR A 308 15.15 2.86 8.73
N ILE A 309 15.95 3.92 8.70
CA ILE A 309 15.97 4.93 7.63
C ILE A 309 17.37 4.98 7.03
N PRO A 310 17.53 4.86 5.69
CA PRO A 310 18.83 5.10 5.06
C PRO A 310 19.25 6.56 5.24
N LEU A 311 20.52 6.79 5.49
CA LEU A 311 21.13 8.11 5.49
C LEU A 311 21.94 8.30 4.23
N VAL A 312 21.89 9.50 3.67
CA VAL A 312 22.62 9.87 2.45
C VAL A 312 23.56 11.04 2.70
N ALA A 313 24.60 11.14 1.88
CA ALA A 313 25.53 12.27 1.89
C ALA A 313 24.81 13.55 1.46
N GLN A 314 24.99 14.63 2.21
CA GLN A 314 24.42 15.95 1.90
C GLN A 314 25.12 16.60 0.70
N SER A 315 26.44 16.38 0.54
CA SER A 315 27.29 17.00 -0.48
C SER A 315 28.30 15.99 -1.03
N ASP A 316 28.92 16.34 -2.15
CA ASP A 316 30.08 15.63 -2.70
C ASP A 316 31.28 15.80 -1.77
N VAL A 317 32.15 14.78 -1.69
CA VAL A 317 33.49 14.85 -1.09
C VAL A 317 34.46 14.17 -2.05
N ASP A 318 35.41 14.90 -2.56
CA ASP A 318 36.41 14.42 -3.51
C ASP A 318 37.56 13.66 -2.83
N GLU A 319 38.34 12.91 -3.61
CA GLU A 319 39.55 12.26 -3.11
C GLU A 319 40.60 13.33 -2.66
N GLY A 320 41.14 13.15 -1.46
CA GLY A 320 42.21 13.98 -0.96
C GLY A 320 43.51 13.75 -1.71
N ASN A 321 44.21 14.80 -2.05
CA ASN A 321 45.55 14.75 -2.62
C ASN A 321 46.55 14.38 -1.53
N PHE A 322 46.86 13.09 -1.42
CA PHE A 322 47.96 12.63 -0.56
C PHE A 322 49.29 12.81 -1.29
N TRP A 323 49.94 13.89 -1.04
CA TRP A 323 51.38 14.09 -1.32
C TRP A 323 52.21 13.89 -0.04
#